data_52de0e4a2f19355739d2e2b3d83bf8a9
#
_entry.id   52de0e4a2f19355739d2e2b3d83bf8a9
#
_cell.length_a   1.000
_cell.length_b   1.000
_cell.length_c   1.000
_cell.angle_alpha   90.00
_cell.angle_beta   90.00
_cell.angle_gamma   90.00
#
_symmetry.space_group_name_H-M   'P 1'
#
loop_
_entity.id
_entity.type
_entity.pdbx_description
1 polymer ?
#
loop_
_entity_poly.entity_id
_entity_poly.type
_entity_poly.pdbx_seq_one_letter_code
_entity_poly.pdbx_strand_id
1 'polypeptide(L)'
;LCTYGFAQATYELNAASILQIEQIDNIQNSFDTGKLSSMVGTIYQSDIEFKAALADTIGATAAREYESNFIKTGTNMNALLILVGILGFVASFAMSLGPVMWALFSEIFPNQLRGVAISFVGMINSIVSFFVQLLFPLELSTFGAALTFFSYGVFAVIGLILVAWLVPETKGKSLEELELMFAKKSA
;
A
#
# COMPACT_ATOMS: atom_id res chain seq x y z
N LEU A 1 4.64 -11.24 -1.64
CA LEU A 1 3.35 -11.97 -1.63
C LEU A 1 2.21 -11.07 -2.12
N CYS A 2 2.02 -9.88 -1.56
CA CYS A 2 0.96 -8.96 -2.00
C CYS A 2 1.09 -8.63 -3.48
N THR A 3 2.27 -8.20 -3.93
CA THR A 3 2.56 -7.88 -5.33
C THR A 3 2.22 -9.03 -6.25
N TYR A 4 2.64 -10.26 -5.88
CA TYR A 4 2.37 -11.46 -6.65
C TYR A 4 0.88 -11.79 -6.68
N GLY A 5 0.18 -11.65 -5.54
CA GLY A 5 -1.26 -11.88 -5.45
C GLY A 5 -2.06 -10.91 -6.33
N PHE A 6 -1.68 -9.64 -6.37
CA PHE A 6 -2.32 -8.65 -7.23
C PHE A 6 -1.93 -8.80 -8.70
N ALA A 7 -0.70 -9.21 -9.00
CA ALA A 7 -0.26 -9.45 -10.38
C ALA A 7 -0.94 -10.67 -11.03
N GLN A 8 -1.44 -11.61 -10.23
CA GLN A 8 -2.23 -12.76 -10.71
C GLN A 8 -3.74 -12.51 -10.67
N ALA A 9 -4.18 -11.36 -10.18
CA ALA A 9 -5.60 -11.03 -10.18
C ALA A 9 -6.09 -10.86 -11.62
N THR A 10 -7.20 -11.49 -11.93
CA THR A 10 -7.92 -11.34 -13.20
C THR A 10 -9.30 -10.77 -12.92
N TYR A 11 -9.78 -9.96 -13.84
CA TYR A 11 -11.07 -9.28 -13.73
C TYR A 11 -11.96 -9.77 -14.88
N GLU A 12 -13.08 -10.41 -14.56
CA GLU A 12 -14.02 -10.97 -15.51
C GLU A 12 -15.44 -10.78 -14.99
N LEU A 13 -16.32 -10.27 -15.84
CA LEU A 13 -17.75 -10.29 -15.57
C LEU A 13 -18.35 -11.55 -16.18
N ASN A 14 -19.02 -12.32 -15.36
CA ASN A 14 -19.84 -13.45 -15.81
C ASN A 14 -21.34 -13.15 -15.62
N ALA A 15 -22.18 -13.99 -16.17
CA ALA A 15 -23.65 -13.79 -16.08
C ALA A 15 -24.15 -13.74 -14.62
N ALA A 16 -23.51 -14.51 -13.71
CA ALA A 16 -23.87 -14.47 -12.29
C ALA A 16 -23.45 -13.17 -11.63
N SER A 17 -22.30 -12.57 -12.02
CA SER A 17 -21.83 -11.27 -11.56
C SER A 17 -22.82 -10.16 -11.95
N ILE A 18 -23.35 -10.20 -13.17
CA ILE A 18 -24.34 -9.23 -13.65
C ILE A 18 -25.62 -9.33 -12.85
N LEU A 19 -26.12 -10.54 -12.60
CA LEU A 19 -27.32 -10.73 -11.77
C LEU A 19 -27.13 -10.21 -10.33
N GLN A 20 -25.95 -10.37 -9.75
CA GLN A 20 -25.66 -9.79 -8.44
C GLN A 20 -25.63 -8.27 -8.45
N ILE A 21 -25.10 -7.68 -9.52
CA ILE A 21 -25.05 -6.24 -9.72
C ILE A 21 -26.45 -5.67 -9.93
N GLU A 22 -27.31 -6.35 -10.70
CA GLU A 22 -28.70 -5.95 -10.93
C GLU A 22 -29.58 -5.98 -9.67
N GLN A 23 -29.21 -6.75 -8.67
CA GLN A 23 -29.89 -6.79 -7.36
C GLN A 23 -29.54 -5.60 -6.45
N ILE A 24 -28.58 -4.77 -6.83
CA ILE A 24 -28.20 -3.58 -6.06
C ILE A 24 -29.24 -2.48 -6.35
N ASP A 25 -29.85 -1.97 -5.29
CA ASP A 25 -30.83 -0.90 -5.39
C ASP A 25 -30.28 0.31 -6.18
N ASN A 26 -31.10 0.82 -7.10
CA ASN A 26 -30.84 1.97 -7.98
C ASN A 26 -29.89 1.75 -9.18
N ILE A 27 -29.22 0.62 -9.33
CA ILE A 27 -28.31 0.41 -10.48
C ILE A 27 -29.06 0.44 -11.81
N GLN A 28 -30.25 -0.19 -11.89
CA GLN A 28 -31.05 -0.25 -13.12
C GLN A 28 -31.50 1.14 -13.62
N ASN A 29 -31.58 2.12 -12.73
CA ASN A 29 -31.95 3.48 -13.08
C ASN A 29 -30.75 4.36 -13.47
N SER A 30 -29.52 3.91 -13.15
CA SER A 30 -28.30 4.70 -13.35
C SER A 30 -27.65 4.46 -14.71
N PHE A 31 -27.80 3.26 -15.27
CA PHE A 31 -27.29 2.92 -16.60
C PHE A 31 -27.96 1.64 -17.14
N ASP A 32 -27.84 1.43 -18.46
CA ASP A 32 -28.36 0.24 -19.15
C ASP A 32 -27.45 -0.97 -18.89
N THR A 33 -27.91 -1.89 -18.02
CA THR A 33 -27.18 -3.12 -17.70
C THR A 33 -27.00 -4.05 -18.90
N GLY A 34 -27.84 -3.92 -19.94
CA GLY A 34 -27.69 -4.65 -21.19
C GLY A 34 -26.35 -4.41 -21.89
N LYS A 35 -25.75 -3.23 -21.69
CA LYS A 35 -24.42 -2.91 -22.23
C LYS A 35 -23.29 -3.73 -21.61
N LEU A 36 -23.47 -4.18 -20.37
CA LEU A 36 -22.48 -5.05 -19.69
C LEU A 36 -22.35 -6.43 -20.37
N SER A 37 -23.35 -6.84 -21.15
CA SER A 37 -23.28 -8.12 -21.89
C SER A 37 -22.10 -8.19 -22.84
N SER A 38 -21.63 -7.05 -23.37
CA SER A 38 -20.44 -6.98 -24.22
C SER A 38 -19.12 -7.26 -23.50
N MET A 39 -19.09 -7.11 -22.16
CA MET A 39 -17.93 -7.38 -21.33
C MET A 39 -17.91 -8.80 -20.75
N VAL A 40 -19.00 -9.54 -20.88
CA VAL A 40 -19.11 -10.91 -20.34
C VAL A 40 -18.12 -11.82 -21.02
N GLY A 41 -17.34 -12.57 -20.20
CA GLY A 41 -16.34 -13.51 -20.70
C GLY A 41 -15.03 -12.87 -21.17
N THR A 42 -14.91 -11.53 -21.06
CA THR A 42 -13.62 -10.87 -21.36
C THR A 42 -12.79 -10.80 -20.07
N ILE A 43 -11.56 -11.31 -20.15
CA ILE A 43 -10.61 -11.34 -19.02
C ILE A 43 -9.67 -10.15 -19.15
N TYR A 44 -9.65 -9.31 -18.12
CA TYR A 44 -8.72 -8.19 -17.98
C TYR A 44 -7.61 -8.56 -17.00
N GLN A 45 -6.37 -8.22 -17.35
CA GLN A 45 -5.17 -8.51 -16.54
C GLN A 45 -4.87 -7.46 -15.50
N SER A 46 -5.57 -6.32 -15.54
CA SER A 46 -5.34 -5.19 -14.65
C SER A 46 -6.66 -4.56 -14.23
N ASP A 47 -6.71 -4.08 -12.99
CA ASP A 47 -7.82 -3.28 -12.48
C ASP A 47 -8.03 -1.98 -13.26
N ILE A 48 -6.95 -1.41 -13.80
CA ILE A 48 -7.00 -0.19 -14.63
C ILE A 48 -7.71 -0.48 -15.96
N GLU A 49 -7.34 -1.56 -16.64
CA GLU A 49 -8.00 -1.97 -17.89
C GLU A 49 -9.48 -2.27 -17.69
N PHE A 50 -9.80 -2.98 -16.62
CA PHE A 50 -11.17 -3.31 -16.27
C PHE A 50 -12.00 -2.05 -15.98
N LYS A 51 -11.46 -1.10 -15.22
CA LYS A 51 -12.12 0.19 -14.92
C LYS A 51 -12.27 1.06 -16.17
N ALA A 52 -11.28 1.08 -17.05
CA ALA A 52 -11.37 1.79 -18.31
C ALA A 52 -12.46 1.21 -19.20
N ALA A 53 -12.52 -0.10 -19.35
CA ALA A 53 -13.57 -0.78 -20.12
C ALA A 53 -14.98 -0.56 -19.53
N LEU A 54 -15.11 -0.54 -18.19
CA LEU A 54 -16.34 -0.17 -17.53
C LEU A 54 -16.76 1.28 -17.85
N ALA A 55 -15.82 2.21 -17.73
CA ALA A 55 -16.09 3.63 -18.01
C ALA A 55 -16.53 3.86 -19.47
N ASP A 56 -15.96 3.13 -20.42
CA ASP A 56 -16.34 3.19 -21.83
C ASP A 56 -17.72 2.58 -22.08
N THR A 57 -18.09 1.54 -21.33
CA THR A 57 -19.34 0.80 -21.54
C THR A 57 -20.54 1.47 -20.89
N ILE A 58 -20.43 1.89 -19.62
CA ILE A 58 -21.54 2.43 -18.82
C ILE A 58 -21.43 3.91 -18.50
N GLY A 59 -20.33 4.55 -18.92
CA GLY A 59 -20.00 5.95 -18.64
C GLY A 59 -19.19 6.15 -17.36
N ALA A 60 -18.32 7.16 -17.37
CA ALA A 60 -17.35 7.40 -16.30
C ALA A 60 -17.98 7.70 -14.93
N THR A 61 -19.14 8.32 -14.88
CA THR A 61 -19.87 8.63 -13.63
C THR A 61 -20.40 7.36 -12.96
N ALA A 62 -21.14 6.54 -13.71
CA ALA A 62 -21.68 5.28 -13.20
C ALA A 62 -20.56 4.28 -12.85
N ALA A 63 -19.51 4.19 -13.68
CA ALA A 63 -18.36 3.35 -13.42
C ALA A 63 -17.66 3.69 -12.09
N ARG A 64 -17.54 4.97 -11.74
CA ARG A 64 -16.95 5.42 -10.46
C ARG A 64 -17.88 5.20 -9.27
N GLU A 65 -19.17 5.45 -9.43
CA GLU A 65 -20.14 5.30 -8.36
C GLU A 65 -20.27 3.85 -7.90
N TYR A 66 -20.27 2.90 -8.84
CA TYR A 66 -20.41 1.47 -8.56
C TYR A 66 -19.08 0.67 -8.68
N GLU A 67 -17.94 1.36 -8.77
CA GLU A 67 -16.61 0.76 -8.94
C GLU A 67 -16.33 -0.39 -7.96
N SER A 68 -16.62 -0.16 -6.68
CA SER A 68 -16.40 -1.14 -5.63
C SER A 68 -17.22 -2.42 -5.82
N ASN A 69 -18.43 -2.30 -6.34
CA ASN A 69 -19.33 -3.42 -6.58
C ASN A 69 -18.86 -4.24 -7.78
N PHE A 70 -18.45 -3.59 -8.86
CA PHE A 70 -17.91 -4.24 -10.04
C PHE A 70 -16.61 -4.97 -9.75
N ILE A 71 -15.70 -4.34 -9.02
CA ILE A 71 -14.43 -4.97 -8.61
C ILE A 71 -14.71 -6.17 -7.71
N LYS A 72 -15.59 -6.04 -6.72
CA LYS A 72 -15.91 -7.11 -5.77
C LYS A 72 -16.50 -8.34 -6.45
N THR A 73 -17.37 -8.15 -7.45
CA THR A 73 -18.03 -9.26 -8.15
C THR A 73 -17.26 -9.80 -9.33
N GLY A 74 -16.44 -8.97 -10.00
CA GLY A 74 -15.67 -9.34 -11.18
C GLY A 74 -14.24 -9.78 -10.91
N THR A 75 -13.74 -9.64 -9.68
CA THR A 75 -12.34 -9.97 -9.38
C THR A 75 -12.18 -11.44 -9.01
N ASN A 76 -11.31 -12.13 -9.74
CA ASN A 76 -10.82 -13.44 -9.38
C ASN A 76 -9.37 -13.33 -8.90
N MET A 77 -9.19 -13.30 -7.57
CA MET A 77 -7.87 -13.22 -6.95
C MET A 77 -7.78 -14.15 -5.74
N ASN A 78 -6.56 -14.57 -5.41
CA ASN A 78 -6.32 -15.32 -4.20
C ASN A 78 -6.28 -14.37 -2.99
N ALA A 79 -7.48 -14.04 -2.46
CA ALA A 79 -7.65 -13.13 -1.32
C ALA A 79 -6.87 -13.60 -0.09
N LEU A 80 -6.76 -14.93 0.13
CA LEU A 80 -6.01 -15.49 1.26
C LEU A 80 -4.51 -15.17 1.16
N LEU A 81 -3.94 -15.28 -0.03
CA LEU A 81 -2.52 -14.99 -0.27
C LEU A 81 -2.20 -13.51 -0.03
N ILE A 82 -3.08 -12.62 -0.48
CA ILE A 82 -2.95 -11.18 -0.26
C ILE A 82 -3.10 -10.86 1.22
N LEU A 83 -4.10 -11.45 1.91
CA LEU A 83 -4.33 -11.27 3.34
C LEU A 83 -3.12 -11.72 4.16
N VAL A 84 -2.59 -12.92 3.89
CA VAL A 84 -1.38 -13.43 4.55
C VAL A 84 -0.18 -12.52 4.31
N GLY A 85 -0.04 -11.97 3.10
CA GLY A 85 1.00 -11.01 2.77
C GLY A 85 0.90 -9.71 3.60
N ILE A 86 -0.31 -9.15 3.71
CA ILE A 86 -0.56 -7.93 4.49
C ILE A 86 -0.35 -8.19 5.98
N LEU A 87 -0.93 -9.26 6.52
CA LEU A 87 -0.79 -9.61 7.93
C LEU A 87 0.67 -9.93 8.29
N GLY A 88 1.39 -10.63 7.42
CA GLY A 88 2.81 -10.90 7.58
C GLY A 88 3.65 -9.62 7.62
N PHE A 89 3.36 -8.65 6.75
CA PHE A 89 4.00 -7.33 6.76
C PHE A 89 3.72 -6.59 8.07
N VAL A 90 2.46 -6.50 8.47
CA VAL A 90 2.05 -5.81 9.71
C VAL A 90 2.69 -6.46 10.94
N ALA A 91 2.66 -7.80 11.03
CA ALA A 91 3.29 -8.52 12.12
C ALA A 91 4.80 -8.29 12.17
N SER A 92 5.49 -8.36 11.04
CA SER A 92 6.93 -8.10 10.95
C SER A 92 7.27 -6.68 11.38
N PHE A 93 6.49 -5.68 10.95
CA PHE A 93 6.66 -4.29 11.35
C PHE A 93 6.43 -4.09 12.86
N ALA A 94 5.36 -4.67 13.40
CA ALA A 94 5.02 -4.56 14.82
C ALA A 94 6.07 -5.23 15.73
N MET A 95 6.72 -6.29 15.28
CA MET A 95 7.74 -6.99 16.04
C MET A 95 9.15 -6.39 15.89
N SER A 96 9.40 -5.58 14.87
CA SER A 96 10.74 -5.07 14.57
C SER A 96 10.81 -3.54 14.56
N LEU A 97 10.55 -2.92 13.43
CA LEU A 97 10.78 -1.48 13.20
C LEU A 97 9.92 -0.58 14.10
N GLY A 98 8.68 -0.96 14.40
CA GLY A 98 7.78 -0.15 15.21
C GLY A 98 8.39 0.24 16.58
N PRO A 99 8.64 -0.73 17.48
CA PRO A 99 9.21 -0.44 18.78
C PRO A 99 10.70 -0.09 18.75
N VAL A 100 11.49 -0.76 17.89
CA VAL A 100 12.95 -0.56 17.83
C VAL A 100 13.34 0.84 17.38
N MET A 101 12.59 1.46 16.47
CA MET A 101 12.86 2.81 15.99
C MET A 101 12.80 3.84 17.14
N TRP A 102 11.79 3.79 17.97
CA TRP A 102 11.65 4.72 19.10
C TRP A 102 12.67 4.47 20.20
N ALA A 103 13.02 3.21 20.47
CA ALA A 103 14.09 2.86 21.38
C ALA A 103 15.45 3.39 20.88
N LEU A 104 15.75 3.17 19.59
CA LEU A 104 16.98 3.67 18.97
C LEU A 104 17.11 5.20 19.07
N PHE A 105 16.04 5.95 18.83
CA PHE A 105 16.05 7.42 19.00
C PHE A 105 16.34 7.83 20.43
N SER A 106 15.85 7.08 21.43
CA SER A 106 16.13 7.36 22.82
C SER A 106 17.59 7.04 23.24
N GLU A 107 18.25 6.16 22.50
CA GLU A 107 19.64 5.76 22.75
C GLU A 107 20.66 6.65 22.02
N ILE A 108 20.33 7.12 20.80
CA ILE A 108 21.25 7.93 19.99
C ILE A 108 21.34 9.38 20.49
N PHE A 109 20.24 9.96 20.98
CA PHE A 109 20.24 11.37 21.34
C PHE A 109 20.65 11.61 22.80
N PRO A 110 21.58 12.58 23.05
CA PRO A 110 21.96 12.99 24.39
C PRO A 110 20.76 13.42 25.22
N ASN A 111 20.79 13.17 26.54
CA ASN A 111 19.70 13.47 27.46
C ASN A 111 19.18 14.93 27.39
N GLN A 112 20.10 15.89 27.17
CA GLN A 112 19.78 17.33 27.14
C GLN A 112 18.94 17.72 25.91
N LEU A 113 19.14 17.06 24.77
CA LEU A 113 18.50 17.39 23.49
C LEU A 113 17.47 16.35 23.05
N ARG A 114 17.36 15.24 23.77
CA ARG A 114 16.53 14.08 23.40
C ARG A 114 15.09 14.45 23.08
N GLY A 115 14.44 15.26 23.92
CA GLY A 115 13.06 15.66 23.71
C GLY A 115 12.86 16.44 22.41
N VAL A 116 13.73 17.42 22.16
CA VAL A 116 13.66 18.25 20.95
C VAL A 116 13.98 17.42 19.70
N ALA A 117 15.01 16.56 19.76
CA ALA A 117 15.41 15.73 18.64
C ALA A 117 14.33 14.70 18.25
N ILE A 118 13.74 14.01 19.24
CA ILE A 118 12.64 13.05 18.98
C ILE A 118 11.42 13.78 18.43
N SER A 119 11.07 14.97 18.95
CA SER A 119 9.95 15.77 18.43
C SER A 119 10.19 16.19 16.97
N PHE A 120 11.40 16.61 16.64
CA PHE A 120 11.77 17.00 15.28
C PHE A 120 11.70 15.81 14.29
N VAL A 121 12.25 14.67 14.67
CA VAL A 121 12.17 13.45 13.86
C VAL A 121 10.71 13.00 13.70
N GLY A 122 9.93 13.04 14.79
CA GLY A 122 8.50 12.73 14.77
C GLY A 122 7.70 13.65 13.84
N MET A 123 8.03 14.95 13.83
CA MET A 123 7.43 15.92 12.91
C MET A 123 7.73 15.55 11.44
N ILE A 124 8.99 15.30 11.12
CA ILE A 124 9.37 14.88 9.75
C ILE A 124 8.64 13.59 9.35
N ASN A 125 8.61 12.59 10.24
CA ASN A 125 7.89 11.35 10.00
C ASN A 125 6.40 11.58 9.72
N SER A 126 5.76 12.48 10.47
CA SER A 126 4.34 12.82 10.27
C SER A 126 4.10 13.52 8.95
N ILE A 127 5.00 14.44 8.54
CA ILE A 127 4.91 15.13 7.26
C ILE A 127 5.04 14.12 6.10
N VAL A 128 6.04 13.24 6.14
CA VAL A 128 6.23 12.21 5.12
C VAL A 128 5.03 11.27 5.07
N SER A 129 4.54 10.82 6.22
CA SER A 129 3.36 9.96 6.31
C SER A 129 2.10 10.63 5.72
N PHE A 130 1.93 11.93 5.93
CA PHE A 130 0.84 12.70 5.33
C PHE A 130 0.92 12.66 3.80
N PHE A 131 2.10 12.94 3.23
CA PHE A 131 2.26 12.91 1.78
C PHE A 131 2.07 11.52 1.20
N VAL A 132 2.59 10.48 1.84
CA VAL A 132 2.38 9.10 1.40
C VAL A 132 0.90 8.76 1.38
N GLN A 133 0.14 9.10 2.44
CA GLN A 133 -1.29 8.83 2.50
C GLN A 133 -2.09 9.65 1.47
N LEU A 134 -1.68 10.87 1.18
CA LEU A 134 -2.30 11.72 0.17
C LEU A 134 -2.08 11.19 -1.25
N LEU A 135 -0.86 10.72 -1.54
CA LEU A 135 -0.48 10.23 -2.87
C LEU A 135 -0.93 8.79 -3.14
N PHE A 136 -1.09 7.98 -2.09
CA PHE A 136 -1.45 6.57 -2.21
C PHE A 136 -2.69 6.28 -3.09
N PRO A 137 -3.84 6.98 -2.92
CA PRO A 137 -4.99 6.77 -3.79
C PRO A 137 -4.73 7.12 -5.26
N LEU A 138 -3.90 8.14 -5.50
CA LEU A 138 -3.51 8.58 -6.84
C LEU A 138 -2.58 7.55 -7.50
N GLU A 139 -1.62 7.03 -6.77
CA GLU A 139 -0.74 5.95 -7.24
C GLU A 139 -1.54 4.70 -7.56
N LEU A 140 -2.47 4.33 -6.68
CA LEU A 140 -3.32 3.16 -6.86
C LEU A 140 -4.20 3.28 -8.11
N SER A 141 -4.74 4.47 -8.38
CA SER A 141 -5.57 4.73 -9.56
C SER A 141 -4.78 4.82 -10.86
N THR A 142 -3.49 5.21 -10.79
CA THR A 142 -2.66 5.45 -11.97
C THR A 142 -1.82 4.22 -12.35
N PHE A 143 -1.23 3.56 -11.38
CA PHE A 143 -0.31 2.43 -11.58
C PHE A 143 -0.94 1.06 -11.28
N GLY A 144 -2.11 1.05 -10.62
CA GLY A 144 -2.77 -0.16 -10.16
C GLY A 144 -2.12 -0.77 -8.92
N ALA A 145 -2.82 -1.73 -8.31
CA ALA A 145 -2.42 -2.32 -7.04
C ALA A 145 -1.06 -3.04 -7.11
N ALA A 146 -0.81 -3.81 -8.16
CA ALA A 146 0.42 -4.61 -8.29
C ALA A 146 1.68 -3.74 -8.32
N LEU A 147 1.71 -2.69 -9.14
CA LEU A 147 2.87 -1.79 -9.28
C LEU A 147 3.05 -0.90 -8.05
N THR A 148 1.96 -0.42 -7.45
CA THR A 148 2.02 0.37 -6.22
C THR A 148 2.67 -0.43 -5.09
N PHE A 149 2.21 -1.66 -4.82
CA PHE A 149 2.85 -2.51 -3.81
C PHE A 149 4.28 -2.92 -4.17
N PHE A 150 4.60 -3.06 -5.45
CA PHE A 150 5.97 -3.32 -5.88
C PHE A 150 6.90 -2.14 -5.59
N SER A 151 6.49 -0.91 -5.87
CA SER A 151 7.28 0.29 -5.59
C SER A 151 7.58 0.45 -4.10
N TYR A 152 6.59 0.24 -3.22
CA TYR A 152 6.83 0.24 -1.77
C TYR A 152 7.78 -0.88 -1.33
N GLY A 153 7.73 -2.05 -1.97
CA GLY A 153 8.70 -3.13 -1.75
C GLY A 153 10.13 -2.71 -2.10
N VAL A 154 10.32 -2.01 -3.22
CA VAL A 154 11.63 -1.46 -3.63
C VAL A 154 12.13 -0.42 -2.63
N PHE A 155 11.28 0.51 -2.19
CA PHE A 155 11.65 1.49 -1.15
C PHE A 155 12.02 0.81 0.17
N ALA A 156 11.35 -0.26 0.57
CA ALA A 156 11.70 -1.02 1.76
C ALA A 156 13.09 -1.67 1.65
N VAL A 157 13.43 -2.22 0.49
CA VAL A 157 14.77 -2.80 0.24
C VAL A 157 15.85 -1.72 0.26
N ILE A 158 15.60 -0.57 -0.37
CA ILE A 158 16.53 0.58 -0.32
C ILE A 158 16.71 1.02 1.14
N GLY A 159 15.63 1.16 1.89
CA GLY A 159 15.67 1.50 3.32
C GLY A 159 16.48 0.52 4.13
N LEU A 160 16.32 -0.78 3.89
CA LEU A 160 17.10 -1.83 4.56
C LEU A 160 18.61 -1.69 4.27
N ILE A 161 18.96 -1.46 3.01
CA ILE A 161 20.38 -1.26 2.61
C ILE A 161 20.95 -0.02 3.29
N LEU A 162 20.21 1.10 3.29
CA LEU A 162 20.65 2.34 3.92
C LEU A 162 20.84 2.16 5.42
N VAL A 163 19.90 1.52 6.11
CA VAL A 163 20.03 1.25 7.56
C VAL A 163 21.22 0.35 7.84
N ALA A 164 21.39 -0.72 7.09
CA ALA A 164 22.52 -1.64 7.26
C ALA A 164 23.89 -0.97 7.03
N TRP A 165 23.91 0.06 6.19
CA TRP A 165 25.17 0.74 5.82
C TRP A 165 25.48 1.96 6.67
N LEU A 166 24.46 2.73 7.06
CA LEU A 166 24.63 4.00 7.80
C LEU A 166 24.57 3.83 9.31
N VAL A 167 23.72 2.92 9.81
CA VAL A 167 23.49 2.78 11.25
C VAL A 167 24.49 1.79 11.83
N PRO A 168 25.37 2.25 12.75
CA PRO A 168 26.29 1.35 13.42
C PRO A 168 25.56 0.46 14.43
N GLU A 169 26.10 -0.74 14.70
CA GLU A 169 25.57 -1.64 15.72
C GLU A 169 25.65 -0.98 17.11
N THR A 170 24.50 -0.81 17.74
CA THR A 170 24.38 -0.18 19.06
C THR A 170 24.30 -1.19 20.20
N LYS A 171 24.13 -2.47 19.89
CA LYS A 171 23.96 -3.54 20.89
C LYS A 171 25.16 -3.64 21.83
N GLY A 172 24.88 -3.54 23.14
CA GLY A 172 25.89 -3.73 24.20
C GLY A 172 26.85 -2.55 24.40
N LYS A 173 26.55 -1.37 23.80
CA LYS A 173 27.36 -0.16 23.97
C LYS A 173 26.66 0.82 24.92
N SER A 174 27.48 1.52 25.73
CA SER A 174 26.95 2.61 26.57
C SER A 174 26.64 3.86 25.75
N LEU A 175 25.82 4.76 26.30
CA LEU A 175 25.46 6.03 25.63
C LEU A 175 26.71 6.87 25.33
N GLU A 176 27.66 6.88 26.25
CA GLU A 176 28.93 7.61 26.12
C GLU A 176 29.79 7.04 24.99
N GLU A 177 29.83 5.71 24.84
CA GLU A 177 30.53 5.05 23.74
C GLU A 177 29.90 5.35 22.39
N LEU A 178 28.56 5.43 22.33
CA LEU A 178 27.83 5.78 21.11
C LEU A 178 28.09 7.24 20.72
N GLU A 179 28.08 8.18 21.67
CA GLU A 179 28.43 9.58 21.42
C GLU A 179 29.84 9.73 20.82
N LEU A 180 30.82 9.04 21.40
CA LEU A 180 32.20 9.04 20.90
C LEU A 180 32.31 8.44 19.50
N MET A 181 31.56 7.38 19.19
CA MET A 181 31.56 6.75 17.86
C MET A 181 30.96 7.70 16.81
N PHE A 182 29.88 8.38 17.11
CA PHE A 182 29.26 9.34 16.18
C PHE A 182 30.14 10.58 15.99
N ALA A 183 30.75 11.10 17.04
CA ALA A 183 31.69 12.22 16.94
C ALA A 183 32.90 11.89 16.08
N LYS A 184 33.45 10.67 16.17
CA LYS A 184 34.59 10.21 15.37
C LYS A 184 34.25 9.97 13.89
N LYS A 185 32.98 9.66 13.57
CA LYS A 185 32.53 9.44 12.19
C LYS A 185 32.21 10.74 11.45
N SER A 186 32.00 11.84 12.20
CA SER A 186 31.72 13.18 11.65
C SER A 186 32.96 14.07 11.49
N ALA A 187 34.12 13.63 11.92
CA ALA A 187 35.42 14.26 11.73
C ALA A 187 36.19 13.57 10.60
#